data_77dfde9e1c71f2467a41e14d2825b245
#
_entry.id   77dfde9e1c71f2467a41e14d2825b245
#
_cell.length_a   1.000
_cell.length_b   1.000
_cell.length_c   1.000
_cell.angle_alpha   90.00
_cell.angle_beta   90.00
_cell.angle_gamma   90.00
#
_symmetry.space_group_name_H-M   'P 1'
#
loop_
_entity.id
_entity.type
_entity.pdbx_description
1 polymer ?
#
loop_
_entity_poly.entity_id
_entity_poly.type
_entity_poly.pdbx_seq_one_letter_code
_entity_poly.pdbx_strand_id
1 'polypeptide(L)'
;MRKIKILNVRFNNELRNDEVGLFRGAVLAKLQEASSVLFHNHLGTNFRYSYPLIQYKRQGGKASIVCLEEGTEAIGELFAAGDFCFRIGSRTVRMEIASITARQVLVQLWDTLFVYRLNRWLPLNEENYRVYQMLEGLADRYVFLEKKLIGNILSFAKGMDIYFENRVVCKIVEVEEPYWVSYKGVRMMAFNLCFKSNISLPEGIGLGKGVSL
;
A
#
# COMPACT_ATOMS: atom_id res chain seq x y z
N MET A 1 -9.32 -18.93 6.65
CA MET A 1 -8.95 -18.18 7.88
C MET A 1 -7.44 -18.22 8.04
N ARG A 2 -6.76 -17.08 8.04
CA ARG A 2 -5.30 -17.01 8.25
C ARG A 2 -4.94 -15.80 9.11
N LYS A 3 -4.02 -16.00 10.07
CA LYS A 3 -3.38 -14.90 10.79
C LYS A 3 -2.14 -14.47 10.00
N ILE A 4 -2.01 -13.20 9.72
CA ILE A 4 -0.84 -12.62 9.05
C ILE A 4 -0.02 -11.80 10.04
N LYS A 5 1.31 -11.85 9.87
CA LYS A 5 2.26 -11.05 10.64
C LYS A 5 2.34 -9.64 10.04
N ILE A 6 2.33 -8.62 10.89
CA ILE A 6 2.48 -7.21 10.48
C ILE A 6 3.48 -6.55 11.42
N LEU A 7 4.48 -5.89 10.85
CA LEU A 7 5.40 -5.02 11.54
C LEU A 7 5.24 -3.60 11.00
N ASN A 8 5.04 -2.64 11.88
CA ASN A 8 4.98 -1.24 11.53
C ASN A 8 6.15 -0.50 12.20
N VAL A 9 7.02 0.08 11.40
CA VAL A 9 8.11 0.95 11.83
C VAL A 9 7.70 2.40 11.56
N ARG A 10 7.59 3.20 12.61
CA ARG A 10 7.28 4.63 12.53
C ARG A 10 8.52 5.45 12.87
N PHE A 11 8.73 6.51 12.13
CA PHE A 11 9.80 7.47 12.37
C PHE A 11 9.24 8.77 12.95
N ASN A 12 10.07 9.52 13.67
CA ASN A 12 9.74 10.86 14.15
C ASN A 12 9.73 11.90 13.04
N ASN A 13 10.47 11.61 11.96
CA ASN A 13 10.72 12.54 10.87
C ASN A 13 9.48 12.77 10.02
N GLU A 14 9.22 14.03 9.73
CA GLU A 14 8.17 14.42 8.77
C GLU A 14 8.57 14.04 7.34
N LEU A 15 7.55 13.63 6.59
CA LEU A 15 7.66 13.27 5.18
C LEU A 15 6.55 14.00 4.40
N ARG A 16 6.89 14.66 3.30
CA ARG A 16 5.89 15.23 2.41
C ARG A 16 5.24 14.14 1.54
N ASN A 17 4.08 14.43 0.99
CA ASN A 17 3.35 13.48 0.15
C ASN A 17 4.13 13.07 -1.12
N ASP A 18 4.88 14.00 -1.69
CA ASP A 18 5.74 13.78 -2.87
C ASP A 18 7.04 13.05 -2.55
N GLU A 19 7.43 12.97 -1.28
CA GLU A 19 8.69 12.35 -0.84
C GLU A 19 8.58 10.87 -0.54
N VAL A 20 7.40 10.26 -0.52
CA VAL A 20 7.23 8.81 -0.21
C VAL A 20 8.05 7.94 -1.18
N GLY A 21 8.02 8.28 -2.48
CA GLY A 21 8.82 7.58 -3.48
C GLY A 21 10.33 7.79 -3.31
N LEU A 22 10.74 8.99 -2.91
CA LEU A 22 12.14 9.33 -2.63
C LEU A 22 12.64 8.61 -1.36
N PHE A 23 11.79 8.55 -0.32
CA PHE A 23 12.07 7.78 0.90
C PHE A 23 12.27 6.30 0.60
N ARG A 24 11.38 5.69 -0.21
CA ARG A 24 11.57 4.32 -0.69
C ARG A 24 12.93 4.16 -1.39
N GLY A 25 13.26 5.04 -2.34
CA GLY A 25 14.55 5.00 -3.05
C GLY A 25 15.75 5.11 -2.09
N ALA A 26 15.64 5.96 -1.07
CA ALA A 26 16.70 6.14 -0.07
C ALA A 26 16.89 4.91 0.82
N VAL A 27 15.80 4.21 1.20
CA VAL A 27 15.89 2.93 1.92
C VAL A 27 16.56 1.86 1.05
N LEU A 28 16.12 1.76 -0.21
CA LEU A 28 16.69 0.78 -1.15
C LEU A 28 18.18 0.98 -1.41
N ALA A 29 18.64 2.23 -1.45
CA ALA A 29 20.07 2.56 -1.62
C ALA A 29 20.97 2.12 -0.44
N LYS A 30 20.37 1.80 0.71
CA LYS A 30 21.09 1.27 1.89
C LYS A 30 21.21 -0.26 1.92
N LEU A 31 20.43 -0.94 1.10
CA LEU A 31 20.38 -2.41 1.09
C LEU A 31 21.33 -2.97 0.06
N GLN A 32 21.92 -4.13 0.34
CA GLN A 32 22.73 -4.86 -0.63
C GLN A 32 21.85 -5.45 -1.73
N GLU A 33 22.40 -5.63 -2.94
CA GLU A 33 21.63 -6.09 -4.10
C GLU A 33 20.92 -7.44 -3.89
N ALA A 34 21.51 -8.36 -3.12
CA ALA A 34 20.92 -9.67 -2.84
C ALA A 34 19.63 -9.61 -1.97
N SER A 35 19.52 -8.61 -1.14
CA SER A 35 18.40 -8.39 -0.20
C SER A 35 17.19 -7.71 -0.84
N SER A 36 17.38 -7.20 -2.04
CA SER A 36 16.49 -6.22 -2.63
C SER A 36 15.15 -6.77 -3.13
N VAL A 37 14.99 -8.08 -3.30
CA VAL A 37 13.80 -8.67 -3.98
C VAL A 37 12.49 -8.33 -3.28
N LEU A 38 12.43 -8.44 -1.94
CA LEU A 38 11.21 -8.11 -1.16
C LEU A 38 11.00 -6.60 -1.04
N PHE A 39 12.08 -5.83 -1.03
CA PHE A 39 12.04 -4.37 -0.96
C PHE A 39 11.71 -3.72 -2.31
N HIS A 40 12.14 -4.32 -3.42
CA HIS A 40 11.98 -3.76 -4.77
C HIS A 40 10.71 -4.19 -5.49
N ASN A 41 10.18 -5.35 -5.16
CA ASN A 41 9.14 -6.01 -5.96
C ASN A 41 9.57 -6.26 -7.43
N HIS A 42 10.89 -6.39 -7.68
CA HIS A 42 11.49 -6.65 -8.97
C HIS A 42 12.46 -7.83 -8.86
N LEU A 43 12.43 -8.74 -9.82
CA LEU A 43 13.45 -9.77 -10.06
C LEU A 43 14.18 -9.42 -11.36
N GLY A 44 15.33 -8.77 -11.27
CA GLY A 44 16.09 -8.33 -12.45
C GLY A 44 15.26 -7.40 -13.35
N THR A 45 15.16 -7.71 -14.64
CA THR A 45 14.39 -6.96 -15.64
C THR A 45 12.89 -7.23 -15.60
N ASN A 46 12.43 -8.27 -14.88
CA ASN A 46 11.02 -8.65 -14.82
C ASN A 46 10.30 -8.04 -13.62
N PHE A 47 9.22 -7.29 -13.91
CA PHE A 47 8.31 -6.77 -12.90
C PHE A 47 7.51 -7.92 -12.26
N ARG A 48 7.70 -8.17 -10.98
CA ARG A 48 6.82 -9.06 -10.25
C ARG A 48 5.57 -8.27 -9.84
N TYR A 49 4.48 -8.43 -10.58
CA TYR A 49 3.17 -7.85 -10.25
C TYR A 49 2.51 -8.57 -9.06
N SER A 50 3.26 -8.73 -7.97
CA SER A 50 2.76 -9.27 -6.71
C SER A 50 2.41 -8.13 -5.75
N TYR A 51 1.55 -8.42 -4.77
CA TYR A 51 1.25 -7.48 -3.70
C TYR A 51 2.54 -7.18 -2.88
N PRO A 52 2.87 -5.90 -2.62
CA PRO A 52 4.11 -5.54 -1.94
C PRO A 52 4.07 -5.92 -0.45
N LEU A 53 5.06 -6.71 -0.02
CA LEU A 53 5.19 -7.11 1.39
C LEU A 53 5.85 -6.05 2.25
N ILE A 54 6.60 -5.12 1.67
CA ILE A 54 7.18 -3.95 2.33
C ILE A 54 6.61 -2.70 1.66
N GLN A 55 5.95 -1.87 2.46
CA GLN A 55 5.22 -0.69 2.00
C GLN A 55 5.76 0.56 2.69
N TYR A 56 6.11 1.57 1.90
CA TYR A 56 6.57 2.86 2.37
C TYR A 56 5.40 3.83 2.42
N LYS A 57 5.24 4.52 3.54
CA LYS A 57 4.06 5.32 3.79
C LYS A 57 4.38 6.65 4.48
N ARG A 58 3.42 7.53 4.36
CA ARG A 58 3.28 8.71 5.20
C ARG A 58 2.03 8.53 6.07
N GLN A 59 2.24 8.37 7.36
CA GLN A 59 1.16 8.21 8.36
C GLN A 59 1.22 9.34 9.38
N GLY A 60 0.14 10.13 9.49
CA GLY A 60 0.12 11.28 10.39
C GLY A 60 1.21 12.32 10.09
N GLY A 61 1.57 12.52 8.81
CA GLY A 61 2.63 13.45 8.42
C GLY A 61 4.05 12.87 8.48
N LYS A 62 4.25 11.72 9.10
CA LYS A 62 5.55 11.11 9.38
C LYS A 62 5.83 9.90 8.49
N ALA A 63 7.13 9.62 8.27
CA ALA A 63 7.56 8.43 7.54
C ALA A 63 7.21 7.15 8.30
N SER A 64 6.81 6.13 7.58
CA SER A 64 6.61 4.79 8.14
C SER A 64 6.86 3.69 7.10
N ILE A 65 7.19 2.49 7.58
CA ILE A 65 7.33 1.27 6.78
C ILE A 65 6.40 0.22 7.39
N VAL A 66 5.55 -0.35 6.56
CA VAL A 66 4.67 -1.46 6.94
C VAL A 66 5.18 -2.71 6.25
N CYS A 67 5.52 -3.72 7.04
CA CYS A 67 6.01 -5.01 6.59
C CYS A 67 4.98 -6.10 6.88
N LEU A 68 4.80 -7.01 5.94
CA LEU A 68 3.82 -8.10 5.99
C LEU A 68 4.56 -9.42 5.79
N GLU A 69 4.16 -10.44 6.55
CA GLU A 69 4.69 -11.81 6.46
C GLU A 69 6.22 -11.85 6.38
N GLU A 70 6.81 -12.38 5.33
CA GLU A 70 8.27 -12.46 5.11
C GLU A 70 8.96 -11.08 5.12
N GLY A 71 8.23 -10.02 4.77
CA GLY A 71 8.73 -8.65 4.87
C GLY A 71 9.07 -8.23 6.31
N THR A 72 8.45 -8.87 7.32
CA THR A 72 8.74 -8.60 8.74
C THR A 72 10.12 -9.08 9.18
N GLU A 73 10.66 -10.08 8.51
CA GLU A 73 12.00 -10.62 8.74
C GLU A 73 13.02 -9.86 7.88
N ALA A 74 12.67 -9.61 6.61
CA ALA A 74 13.53 -8.91 5.67
C ALA A 74 13.93 -7.49 6.14
N ILE A 75 13.04 -6.77 6.84
CA ILE A 75 13.34 -5.44 7.37
C ILE A 75 14.53 -5.42 8.34
N GLY A 76 14.86 -6.57 8.93
CA GLY A 76 16.04 -6.75 9.79
C GLY A 76 17.35 -6.33 9.11
N GLU A 77 17.46 -6.46 7.81
CA GLU A 77 18.63 -6.04 7.03
C GLU A 77 18.83 -4.51 7.05
N LEU A 78 17.72 -3.73 7.00
CA LEU A 78 17.78 -2.29 7.17
C LEU A 78 18.29 -1.91 8.57
N PHE A 79 17.87 -2.65 9.61
CA PHE A 79 18.36 -2.43 10.97
C PHE A 79 19.82 -2.85 11.12
N ALA A 80 20.23 -3.93 10.48
CA ALA A 80 21.61 -4.42 10.53
C ALA A 80 22.60 -3.45 9.86
N ALA A 81 22.16 -2.66 8.87
CA ALA A 81 22.97 -1.63 8.25
C ALA A 81 23.37 -0.50 9.23
N GLY A 82 22.66 -0.34 10.36
CA GLY A 82 23.03 0.50 11.49
C GLY A 82 23.05 2.02 11.26
N ASP A 83 23.07 2.44 10.00
CA ASP A 83 23.09 3.86 9.60
C ASP A 83 21.72 4.29 9.09
N PHE A 84 21.02 5.09 9.88
CA PHE A 84 19.72 5.67 9.54
C PHE A 84 19.81 7.09 8.90
N CYS A 85 20.95 7.44 8.30
CA CYS A 85 21.07 8.63 7.49
C CYS A 85 20.63 8.35 6.04
N PHE A 86 19.52 8.92 5.62
CA PHE A 86 18.92 8.71 4.29
C PHE A 86 19.00 9.96 3.44
N ARG A 87 19.33 9.80 2.15
CA ARG A 87 19.27 10.89 1.17
C ARG A 87 17.87 10.90 0.53
N ILE A 88 17.00 11.78 1.01
CA ILE A 88 15.65 11.97 0.50
C ILE A 88 15.64 13.18 -0.44
N GLY A 89 15.70 12.93 -1.75
CA GLY A 89 15.89 14.00 -2.74
C GLY A 89 17.23 14.70 -2.58
N SER A 90 17.21 16.01 -2.36
CA SER A 90 18.42 16.84 -2.17
C SER A 90 18.92 16.90 -0.73
N ARG A 91 18.15 16.41 0.24
CA ARG A 91 18.46 16.50 1.68
C ARG A 91 18.93 15.19 2.26
N THR A 92 19.92 15.22 3.13
CA THR A 92 20.31 14.09 3.98
C THR A 92 19.60 14.24 5.33
N VAL A 93 18.87 13.22 5.73
CA VAL A 93 18.07 13.21 6.96
C VAL A 93 18.44 12.00 7.80
N ARG A 94 18.81 12.24 9.04
CA ARG A 94 18.92 11.17 10.04
C ARG A 94 17.52 10.82 10.52
N MET A 95 17.07 9.61 10.19
CA MET A 95 15.77 9.11 10.58
C MET A 95 15.81 8.55 11.99
N GLU A 96 14.86 8.96 12.81
CA GLU A 96 14.70 8.52 14.20
C GLU A 96 13.50 7.62 14.31
N ILE A 97 13.70 6.39 14.80
CA ILE A 97 12.61 5.45 15.04
C ILE A 97 11.81 5.91 16.25
N ALA A 98 10.53 6.21 16.01
CA ALA A 98 9.58 6.56 17.07
C ALA A 98 8.99 5.33 17.75
N SER A 99 8.64 4.30 16.94
CA SER A 99 8.08 3.05 17.45
C SER A 99 8.23 1.92 16.45
N ILE A 100 8.33 0.71 16.98
CA ILE A 100 8.22 -0.54 16.23
C ILE A 100 7.11 -1.35 16.89
N THR A 101 6.09 -1.69 16.13
CA THR A 101 4.96 -2.49 16.62
C THR A 101 4.77 -3.73 15.76
N ALA A 102 4.76 -4.89 16.39
CA ALA A 102 4.49 -6.18 15.76
C ALA A 102 3.13 -6.71 16.22
N ARG A 103 2.33 -7.21 15.30
CA ARG A 103 1.03 -7.81 15.59
C ARG A 103 0.68 -8.92 14.61
N GLN A 104 -0.20 -9.81 15.04
CA GLN A 104 -0.85 -10.76 14.15
C GLN A 104 -2.32 -10.34 13.98
N VAL A 105 -2.78 -10.34 12.74
CA VAL A 105 -4.16 -9.94 12.39
C VAL A 105 -4.83 -11.10 11.67
N LEU A 106 -6.02 -11.45 12.12
CA LEU A 106 -6.85 -12.44 11.47
C LEU A 106 -7.52 -11.84 10.23
N VAL A 107 -7.26 -12.42 9.07
CA VAL A 107 -7.89 -12.03 7.80
C VAL A 107 -8.82 -13.14 7.34
N GLN A 108 -10.10 -12.83 7.30
CA GLN A 108 -11.16 -13.74 6.83
C GLN A 108 -12.39 -12.96 6.38
N LEU A 109 -13.33 -13.65 5.74
CA LEU A 109 -14.67 -13.13 5.49
C LEU A 109 -15.56 -13.34 6.72
N TRP A 110 -16.46 -12.40 6.92
CA TRP A 110 -17.43 -12.38 8.02
C TRP A 110 -18.84 -12.14 7.48
N ASP A 111 -19.83 -12.47 8.26
CA ASP A 111 -21.24 -12.18 7.95
C ASP A 111 -21.62 -10.72 8.25
N THR A 112 -20.66 -9.93 8.76
CA THR A 112 -20.81 -8.50 9.05
C THR A 112 -19.92 -7.67 8.13
N LEU A 113 -20.25 -6.38 8.00
CA LEU A 113 -19.49 -5.43 7.21
C LEU A 113 -18.67 -4.51 8.10
N PHE A 114 -17.39 -4.42 7.84
CA PHE A 114 -16.45 -3.47 8.45
C PHE A 114 -16.38 -2.20 7.61
N VAL A 115 -16.22 -1.06 8.26
CA VAL A 115 -16.03 0.24 7.60
C VAL A 115 -14.55 0.56 7.49
N TYR A 116 -14.12 0.97 6.32
CA TYR A 116 -12.74 1.35 6.03
C TYR A 116 -12.68 2.71 5.37
N ARG A 117 -11.63 3.48 5.70
CA ARG A 117 -11.24 4.68 4.96
C ARG A 117 -9.96 4.38 4.17
N LEU A 118 -9.98 4.72 2.89
CA LEU A 118 -8.87 4.58 1.97
C LEU A 118 -8.48 5.96 1.45
N ASN A 119 -7.23 6.35 1.67
CA ASN A 119 -6.71 7.64 1.27
C ASN A 119 -5.73 7.47 0.11
N ARG A 120 -5.78 8.40 -0.83
CA ARG A 120 -4.86 8.47 -1.97
C ARG A 120 -4.78 7.15 -2.76
N TRP A 121 -5.91 6.51 -2.95
CA TRP A 121 -5.98 5.27 -3.70
C TRP A 121 -5.89 5.56 -5.20
N LEU A 122 -5.05 4.79 -5.92
CA LEU A 122 -4.80 4.90 -7.35
C LEU A 122 -5.30 3.65 -8.10
N PRO A 123 -6.63 3.51 -8.31
CA PRO A 123 -7.20 2.31 -8.91
C PRO A 123 -7.07 2.23 -10.42
N LEU A 124 -6.80 3.35 -11.08
CA LEU A 124 -6.94 3.49 -12.51
C LEU A 124 -5.56 3.51 -13.20
N ASN A 125 -5.28 2.48 -13.99
CA ASN A 125 -4.28 2.56 -15.05
C ASN A 125 -4.88 3.30 -16.27
N GLU A 126 -4.12 3.49 -17.33
CA GLU A 126 -4.56 4.23 -18.53
C GLU A 126 -5.85 3.65 -19.13
N GLU A 127 -5.91 2.32 -19.31
CA GLU A 127 -7.08 1.64 -19.87
C GLU A 127 -8.32 1.80 -18.97
N ASN A 128 -8.16 1.56 -17.68
CA ASN A 128 -9.25 1.71 -16.71
C ASN A 128 -9.72 3.17 -16.58
N TYR A 129 -8.80 4.13 -16.75
CA TYR A 129 -9.14 5.54 -16.73
C TYR A 129 -10.02 5.91 -17.95
N ARG A 130 -9.70 5.41 -19.14
CA ARG A 130 -10.53 5.61 -20.34
C ARG A 130 -11.95 5.05 -20.12
N VAL A 131 -12.06 3.84 -19.57
CA VAL A 131 -13.37 3.25 -19.26
C VAL A 131 -14.12 4.11 -18.24
N TYR A 132 -13.45 4.54 -17.17
CA TYR A 132 -14.06 5.37 -16.12
C TYR A 132 -14.60 6.70 -16.66
N GLN A 133 -13.91 7.31 -17.62
CA GLN A 133 -14.35 8.55 -18.25
C GLN A 133 -15.62 8.38 -19.11
N MET A 134 -15.82 7.20 -19.70
CA MET A 134 -17.01 6.91 -20.51
C MET A 134 -18.27 6.64 -19.66
N LEU A 135 -18.12 6.47 -18.34
CA LEU A 135 -19.24 6.25 -17.44
C LEU A 135 -19.92 7.59 -17.14
N GLU A 136 -21.15 7.77 -17.59
CA GLU A 136 -21.92 9.00 -17.38
C GLU A 136 -22.54 9.06 -16.00
N GLY A 137 -23.08 7.93 -15.52
CA GLY A 137 -23.79 7.85 -14.24
C GLY A 137 -22.86 7.73 -13.03
N LEU A 138 -23.18 8.44 -11.95
CA LEU A 138 -22.46 8.32 -10.67
C LEU A 138 -22.55 6.89 -10.13
N ALA A 139 -23.70 6.24 -10.26
CA ALA A 139 -23.92 4.86 -9.84
C ALA A 139 -22.99 3.90 -10.60
N ASP A 140 -22.82 4.08 -11.91
CA ASP A 140 -21.93 3.25 -12.73
C ASP A 140 -20.47 3.43 -12.34
N ARG A 141 -20.06 4.67 -12.03
CA ARG A 141 -18.72 4.97 -11.52
C ARG A 141 -18.47 4.30 -10.17
N TYR A 142 -19.44 4.28 -9.28
CA TYR A 142 -19.32 3.60 -7.99
C TYR A 142 -19.19 2.09 -8.17
N VAL A 143 -20.05 1.46 -8.98
CA VAL A 143 -19.96 0.03 -9.29
C VAL A 143 -18.61 -0.33 -9.92
N PHE A 144 -18.09 0.52 -10.79
CA PHE A 144 -16.78 0.33 -11.39
C PHE A 144 -15.65 0.37 -10.35
N LEU A 145 -15.66 1.38 -9.46
CA LEU A 145 -14.66 1.51 -8.40
C LEU A 145 -14.77 0.36 -7.37
N GLU A 146 -15.98 -0.09 -7.01
CA GLU A 146 -16.20 -1.26 -6.16
C GLU A 146 -15.54 -2.53 -6.74
N LYS A 147 -15.67 -2.75 -8.05
CA LYS A 147 -14.99 -3.87 -8.73
C LYS A 147 -13.46 -3.76 -8.65
N LYS A 148 -12.91 -2.53 -8.76
CA LYS A 148 -11.46 -2.31 -8.60
C LYS A 148 -11.00 -2.55 -7.16
N LEU A 149 -11.79 -2.11 -6.17
CA LEU A 149 -11.54 -2.39 -4.75
C LEU A 149 -11.50 -3.90 -4.48
N ILE A 150 -12.50 -4.64 -4.93
CA ILE A 150 -12.54 -6.10 -4.80
C ILE A 150 -11.29 -6.73 -5.44
N GLY A 151 -10.92 -6.31 -6.64
CA GLY A 151 -9.72 -6.80 -7.31
C GLY A 151 -8.42 -6.52 -6.53
N ASN A 152 -8.32 -5.36 -5.88
CA ASN A 152 -7.18 -5.00 -5.06
C ASN A 152 -7.14 -5.79 -3.74
N ILE A 153 -8.30 -6.03 -3.12
CA ILE A 153 -8.44 -6.89 -1.93
C ILE A 153 -8.05 -8.33 -2.26
N LEU A 154 -8.51 -8.87 -3.38
CA LEU A 154 -8.13 -10.20 -3.83
C LEU A 154 -6.63 -10.30 -4.16
N SER A 155 -6.03 -9.22 -4.69
CA SER A 155 -4.58 -9.14 -4.90
C SER A 155 -3.82 -9.16 -3.56
N PHE A 156 -4.30 -8.45 -2.55
CA PHE A 156 -3.77 -8.52 -1.19
C PHE A 156 -3.89 -9.93 -0.63
N ALA A 157 -5.09 -10.52 -0.66
CA ALA A 157 -5.34 -11.87 -0.16
C ALA A 157 -4.42 -12.91 -0.82
N LYS A 158 -4.29 -12.85 -2.16
CA LYS A 158 -3.36 -13.71 -2.91
C LYS A 158 -1.90 -13.48 -2.48
N GLY A 159 -1.50 -12.23 -2.22
CA GLY A 159 -0.15 -11.90 -1.74
C GLY A 159 0.13 -12.43 -0.33
N MET A 160 -0.92 -12.65 0.47
CA MET A 160 -0.86 -13.25 1.80
C MET A 160 -1.17 -14.76 1.77
N ASP A 161 -1.27 -15.35 0.60
CA ASP A 161 -1.61 -16.77 0.41
C ASP A 161 -2.96 -17.13 1.08
N ILE A 162 -3.94 -16.22 0.93
CA ILE A 162 -5.30 -16.37 1.43
C ILE A 162 -6.25 -16.56 0.24
N TYR A 163 -7.03 -17.63 0.30
CA TYR A 163 -8.06 -17.96 -0.69
C TYR A 163 -9.42 -18.01 0.00
N PHE A 164 -10.41 -17.35 -0.60
CA PHE A 164 -11.77 -17.31 -0.08
C PHE A 164 -12.69 -18.22 -0.88
N GLU A 165 -13.50 -18.99 -0.20
CA GLU A 165 -14.57 -19.83 -0.80
C GLU A 165 -15.78 -18.96 -1.18
N ASN A 166 -16.06 -17.94 -0.37
CA ASN A 166 -17.18 -17.02 -0.58
C ASN A 166 -16.70 -15.71 -1.23
N ARG A 167 -17.67 -14.93 -1.71
CA ARG A 167 -17.40 -13.66 -2.40
C ARG A 167 -17.01 -12.56 -1.41
N VAL A 168 -15.97 -11.81 -1.78
CA VAL A 168 -15.66 -10.53 -1.17
C VAL A 168 -16.71 -9.51 -1.62
N VAL A 169 -17.32 -8.84 -0.68
CA VAL A 169 -18.30 -7.78 -0.90
C VAL A 169 -17.66 -6.44 -0.54
N CYS A 170 -17.76 -5.47 -1.43
CA CYS A 170 -17.40 -4.08 -1.17
C CYS A 170 -18.53 -3.17 -1.58
N LYS A 171 -18.85 -2.18 -0.73
CA LYS A 171 -19.80 -1.11 -1.01
C LYS A 171 -19.18 0.22 -0.64
N ILE A 172 -19.07 1.10 -1.60
CA ILE A 172 -18.64 2.49 -1.38
C ILE A 172 -19.75 3.22 -0.65
N VAL A 173 -19.38 3.90 0.43
CA VAL A 173 -20.29 4.73 1.25
C VAL A 173 -20.15 6.19 0.86
N GLU A 174 -18.92 6.63 0.64
CA GLU A 174 -18.57 8.01 0.34
C GLU A 174 -17.31 8.07 -0.53
N VAL A 175 -17.29 8.96 -1.50
CA VAL A 175 -16.11 9.29 -2.31
C VAL A 175 -15.94 10.80 -2.27
N GLU A 176 -14.77 11.26 -1.83
CA GLU A 176 -14.36 12.66 -1.95
C GLU A 176 -14.09 13.00 -3.43
N GLU A 177 -14.07 14.28 -3.76
CA GLU A 177 -13.71 14.72 -5.12
C GLU A 177 -12.34 14.17 -5.51
N PRO A 178 -12.23 13.45 -6.65
CA PRO A 178 -10.95 12.89 -7.10
C PRO A 178 -9.96 14.00 -7.45
N TYR A 179 -8.68 13.73 -7.20
CA TYR A 179 -7.63 14.70 -7.48
C TYR A 179 -6.43 14.06 -8.20
N TRP A 180 -5.63 14.90 -8.84
CA TRP A 180 -4.48 14.44 -9.60
C TRP A 180 -3.22 14.40 -8.74
N VAL A 181 -2.48 13.30 -8.88
CA VAL A 181 -1.15 13.13 -8.30
C VAL A 181 -0.15 12.77 -9.39
N SER A 182 1.10 13.19 -9.22
CA SER A 182 2.20 12.76 -10.08
C SER A 182 2.95 11.60 -9.43
N TYR A 183 3.16 10.53 -10.18
CA TYR A 183 3.95 9.38 -9.75
C TYR A 183 4.92 8.98 -10.87
N LYS A 184 6.23 9.10 -10.64
CA LYS A 184 7.28 8.82 -11.64
C LYS A 184 7.03 9.52 -12.99
N GLY A 185 6.61 10.78 -12.96
CA GLY A 185 6.31 11.57 -14.16
C GLY A 185 4.95 11.29 -14.80
N VAL A 186 4.19 10.29 -14.33
CA VAL A 186 2.84 10.00 -14.82
C VAL A 186 1.80 10.64 -13.92
N ARG A 187 0.83 11.37 -14.50
CA ARG A 187 -0.33 11.89 -13.77
C ARG A 187 -1.36 10.79 -13.59
N MET A 188 -1.77 10.56 -12.35
CA MET A 188 -2.75 9.54 -11.99
C MET A 188 -3.87 10.16 -11.14
N MET A 189 -5.09 9.67 -11.34
CA MET A 189 -6.25 10.10 -10.56
C MET A 189 -6.27 9.35 -9.23
N ALA A 190 -6.29 10.10 -8.14
CA ALA A 190 -6.33 9.59 -6.77
C ALA A 190 -7.71 9.78 -6.16
N PHE A 191 -8.11 8.82 -5.33
CA PHE A 191 -9.38 8.81 -4.63
C PHE A 191 -9.17 8.70 -3.12
N ASN A 192 -9.93 9.50 -2.36
CA ASN A 192 -10.19 9.29 -0.96
C ASN A 192 -11.63 8.79 -0.83
N LEU A 193 -11.85 7.69 -0.12
CA LEU A 193 -13.18 7.12 0.00
C LEU A 193 -13.36 6.33 1.29
N CYS A 194 -14.62 6.22 1.71
CA CYS A 194 -15.07 5.27 2.72
C CYS A 194 -15.83 4.13 2.05
N PHE A 195 -15.57 2.91 2.47
CA PHE A 195 -16.27 1.72 1.98
C PHE A 195 -16.54 0.72 3.09
N LYS A 196 -17.54 -0.12 2.87
CA LYS A 196 -17.85 -1.28 3.71
C LYS A 196 -17.41 -2.55 2.99
N SER A 197 -16.87 -3.50 3.76
CA SER A 197 -16.53 -4.82 3.22
C SER A 197 -16.71 -5.90 4.27
N ASN A 198 -17.01 -7.11 3.81
CA ASN A 198 -17.14 -8.30 4.67
C ASN A 198 -15.81 -8.95 5.04
N ILE A 199 -14.67 -8.39 4.62
CA ILE A 199 -13.34 -8.90 4.99
C ILE A 199 -12.74 -8.07 6.13
N SER A 200 -12.10 -8.72 7.11
CA SER A 200 -11.28 -8.05 8.12
C SER A 200 -9.92 -7.69 7.52
N LEU A 201 -9.77 -6.43 7.08
CA LEU A 201 -8.52 -5.90 6.54
C LEU A 201 -7.65 -5.32 7.67
N PRO A 202 -6.34 -5.52 7.63
CA PRO A 202 -5.42 -4.84 8.54
C PRO A 202 -5.40 -3.34 8.30
N GLU A 203 -5.29 -2.58 9.38
CA GLU A 203 -5.09 -1.14 9.28
C GLU A 203 -3.70 -0.79 8.75
N GLY A 204 -3.62 0.28 7.97
CA GLY A 204 -2.38 0.86 7.49
C GLY A 204 -1.77 0.16 6.28
N ILE A 205 -2.40 -0.88 5.73
CA ILE A 205 -1.98 -1.47 4.45
C ILE A 205 -2.44 -0.63 3.26
N GLY A 206 -1.71 -0.71 2.15
CA GLY A 206 -2.14 -0.16 0.86
C GLY A 206 -2.95 -1.18 0.07
N LEU A 207 -3.96 -0.72 -0.65
CA LEU A 207 -4.70 -1.53 -1.60
C LEU A 207 -4.30 -1.14 -3.02
N GLY A 208 -3.52 -1.99 -3.69
CA GLY A 208 -3.06 -1.76 -5.06
C GLY A 208 -1.93 -2.69 -5.47
N LYS A 209 -1.62 -2.71 -6.77
CA LYS A 209 -0.50 -3.46 -7.34
C LYS A 209 0.61 -2.49 -7.75
N GLY A 210 1.80 -2.65 -7.19
CA GLY A 210 3.01 -1.98 -7.68
C GLY A 210 3.19 -0.51 -7.31
N VAL A 211 2.14 0.17 -6.88
CA VAL A 211 2.19 1.52 -6.31
C VAL A 211 1.79 1.40 -4.85
N SER A 212 2.76 1.08 -3.99
CA SER A 212 2.54 1.11 -2.54
C SER A 212 2.52 2.56 -2.07
N LEU A 213 1.36 3.06 -1.88
CA LEU A 213 1.10 4.39 -1.36
C LEU A 213 0.68 4.31 0.08
#